data_04c271d106568dbd262ae3ffa94e85ae
#
_entry.id   04c271d106568dbd262ae3ffa94e85ae
#
_cell.length_a   1.000
_cell.length_b   1.000
_cell.length_c   1.000
_cell.angle_alpha   90.00
_cell.angle_beta   90.00
_cell.angle_gamma   90.00
#
_symmetry.space_group_name_H-M   'P 1'
#
loop_
_entity.id
_entity.type
_entity.pdbx_description
1 polymer ?
#
loop_
_entity_poly.entity_id
_entity_poly.type
_entity_poly.pdbx_seq_one_letter_code
_entity_poly.pdbx_strand_id
1 'polypeptide(L)'
;MHVRGYTGSEPNGFTERTAVSFNFSVFPPGGARAPRDPDSRPVELKMHKPGPGAITLGVLIGAIIYAASIVWTEILWFRQMSATRVILTQWGAHIGLFVVGFVVATALIFFSMSYAYRHRASSTRGQASASLRAYQKALEPVRRFAFWGVALFFGFTNGARLATEWQTLLQFLNRSSFDQVDPQFGLDISFFVFVLPALKVLVSFLMT
;
A
#
# COMPACT_ATOMS: atom_id res chain seq x y z
N MET A 1 45.25 -49.89 50.73
CA MET A 1 46.13 -48.79 51.16
C MET A 1 45.23 -47.54 51.28
N HIS A 2 45.12 -47.10 52.54
CA HIS A 2 44.24 -46.02 53.01
C HIS A 2 44.78 -44.65 52.57
N VAL A 3 43.91 -43.71 52.14
CA VAL A 3 43.99 -42.27 52.43
C VAL A 3 42.61 -41.66 52.30
N ARG A 4 41.98 -41.36 53.36
CA ARG A 4 41.39 -40.23 54.05
C ARG A 4 41.33 -38.98 53.15
N GLY A 5 40.18 -38.38 52.78
CA GLY A 5 39.39 -37.49 53.58
C GLY A 5 39.83 -36.04 53.44
N TYR A 6 38.98 -35.20 52.80
CA TYR A 6 38.84 -33.78 53.16
C TYR A 6 37.40 -33.33 52.98
N THR A 7 36.85 -32.96 54.12
CA THR A 7 35.60 -32.20 54.25
C THR A 7 35.91 -30.74 53.98
N GLY A 8 35.17 -30.11 53.11
CA GLY A 8 35.16 -28.68 52.90
C GLY A 8 33.71 -28.26 52.58
N SER A 9 33.05 -27.76 53.61
CA SER A 9 31.78 -27.07 53.54
C SER A 9 31.95 -25.70 52.89
N GLU A 10 31.25 -25.41 51.85
CA GLU A 10 30.96 -24.03 51.46
C GLU A 10 29.51 -23.92 50.96
N PRO A 11 28.77 -22.91 51.46
CA PRO A 11 27.41 -22.66 51.07
C PRO A 11 27.38 -21.53 50.02
N ASN A 12 26.98 -21.79 48.82
CA ASN A 12 26.45 -20.71 48.00
C ASN A 12 25.50 -21.28 46.94
N GLY A 13 24.25 -20.86 47.05
CA GLY A 13 23.18 -21.18 46.14
C GLY A 13 23.50 -20.78 44.72
N PHE A 14 23.69 -21.78 43.89
CA PHE A 14 23.63 -21.61 42.43
C PHE A 14 22.48 -22.48 41.92
N THR A 15 21.53 -21.81 41.35
CA THR A 15 20.39 -22.36 40.65
C THR A 15 20.71 -23.62 39.88
N GLU A 16 20.06 -24.72 40.25
CA GLU A 16 20.01 -25.97 39.50
C GLU A 16 19.60 -25.69 38.06
N ARG A 17 20.58 -25.62 37.18
CA ARG A 17 20.30 -25.82 35.76
C ARG A 17 19.94 -27.29 35.65
N THR A 18 18.66 -27.55 35.39
CA THR A 18 18.16 -28.85 34.97
C THR A 18 18.92 -29.24 33.70
N ALA A 19 20.02 -29.95 33.87
CA ALA A 19 20.72 -30.56 32.75
C ALA A 19 19.79 -31.63 32.19
N VAL A 20 19.16 -31.31 31.04
CA VAL A 20 18.44 -32.32 30.27
C VAL A 20 19.48 -33.27 29.73
N SER A 21 19.72 -34.36 30.48
CA SER A 21 20.57 -35.42 30.00
C SER A 21 19.84 -36.17 28.90
N PHE A 22 20.26 -35.97 27.67
CA PHE A 22 19.81 -36.78 26.53
C PHE A 22 20.42 -38.18 26.72
N ASN A 23 19.57 -39.12 27.12
CA ASN A 23 19.95 -40.51 27.23
C ASN A 23 20.01 -41.14 25.83
N PHE A 24 21.19 -41.19 25.24
CA PHE A 24 21.46 -41.78 23.92
C PHE A 24 21.31 -43.32 23.90
N SER A 25 21.05 -43.96 25.02
CA SER A 25 20.87 -45.40 25.08
C SER A 25 19.50 -45.92 24.58
N VAL A 26 18.61 -45.00 24.18
CA VAL A 26 17.30 -45.36 23.57
C VAL A 26 17.46 -45.74 22.09
N PHE A 27 18.58 -45.43 21.45
CA PHE A 27 18.87 -45.88 20.09
C PHE A 27 19.61 -47.22 20.14
N PRO A 28 18.99 -48.34 19.73
CA PRO A 28 19.69 -49.64 19.67
C PRO A 28 20.83 -49.52 18.66
N PRO A 29 22.06 -49.97 19.04
CA PRO A 29 23.19 -49.98 18.12
C PRO A 29 22.98 -51.07 17.07
N GLY A 30 22.81 -50.68 15.84
CA GLY A 30 22.61 -51.60 14.72
C GLY A 30 21.19 -51.57 14.23
N GLY A 31 21.00 -51.03 13.02
CA GLY A 31 19.76 -50.83 12.33
C GLY A 31 18.86 -52.04 12.17
N ALA A 32 18.27 -52.48 13.27
CA ALA A 32 17.07 -53.31 13.20
C ALA A 32 15.98 -52.45 12.63
N ARG A 33 15.80 -52.52 11.29
CA ARG A 33 14.58 -52.00 10.63
C ARG A 33 13.40 -52.61 11.39
N ALA A 34 12.61 -51.74 12.03
CA ALA A 34 11.31 -52.16 12.56
C ALA A 34 10.58 -52.99 11.50
N PRO A 35 9.90 -54.08 11.89
CA PRO A 35 9.14 -54.92 10.96
C PRO A 35 8.24 -53.99 10.17
N ARG A 36 8.44 -53.92 8.86
CA ARG A 36 7.49 -53.20 7.97
C ARG A 36 6.18 -53.96 8.08
N ASP A 37 5.23 -53.32 8.67
CA ASP A 37 3.82 -53.76 8.62
C ASP A 37 3.46 -53.81 7.13
N PRO A 38 3.15 -54.99 6.57
CA PRO A 38 2.82 -55.14 5.16
C PRO A 38 1.55 -54.37 4.76
N ASP A 39 0.80 -53.84 5.74
CA ASP A 39 -0.43 -53.08 5.51
C ASP A 39 -0.24 -51.57 5.69
N SER A 40 0.98 -51.10 5.98
CA SER A 40 1.29 -49.67 6.01
C SER A 40 1.31 -49.09 4.59
N ARG A 41 0.14 -48.73 4.12
CA ARG A 41 0.04 -47.91 2.89
C ARG A 41 0.76 -46.58 3.14
N PRO A 42 1.68 -46.17 2.27
CA PRO A 42 2.28 -44.85 2.42
C PRO A 42 1.13 -43.81 2.41
N VAL A 43 1.08 -43.00 3.48
CA VAL A 43 0.14 -41.87 3.51
C VAL A 43 0.63 -40.90 2.43
N GLU A 44 0.07 -41.02 1.24
CA GLU A 44 0.20 -40.02 0.20
C GLU A 44 -0.45 -38.73 0.71
N LEU A 45 0.35 -37.86 1.29
CA LEU A 45 -0.05 -36.47 1.53
C LEU A 45 -0.26 -35.82 0.15
N LYS A 46 -1.48 -35.95 -0.35
CA LYS A 46 -1.92 -35.31 -1.58
C LYS A 46 -1.90 -33.80 -1.33
N MET A 47 -0.74 -33.19 -1.54
CA MET A 47 -0.62 -31.73 -1.51
C MET A 47 -1.51 -31.17 -2.62
N HIS A 48 -2.64 -30.66 -2.22
CA HIS A 48 -3.55 -29.97 -3.12
C HIS A 48 -2.84 -28.74 -3.65
N LYS A 49 -2.48 -28.75 -4.94
CA LYS A 49 -1.88 -27.58 -5.60
C LYS A 49 -2.89 -26.44 -5.53
N PRO A 50 -2.54 -25.31 -4.88
CA PRO A 50 -3.46 -24.20 -4.80
C PRO A 50 -3.80 -23.73 -6.22
N GLY A 51 -5.09 -23.59 -6.50
CA GLY A 51 -5.54 -23.06 -7.78
C GLY A 51 -5.05 -21.61 -7.96
N PRO A 52 -4.99 -21.10 -9.21
CA PRO A 52 -4.49 -19.74 -9.49
C PRO A 52 -5.20 -18.68 -8.65
N GLY A 53 -6.49 -18.84 -8.33
CA GLY A 53 -7.22 -17.94 -7.45
C GLY A 53 -6.73 -17.93 -6.00
N ALA A 54 -6.28 -19.09 -5.46
CA ALA A 54 -5.73 -19.15 -4.11
C ALA A 54 -4.35 -18.48 -4.03
N ILE A 55 -3.55 -18.57 -5.09
CA ILE A 55 -2.25 -17.90 -5.19
C ILE A 55 -2.44 -16.38 -5.24
N THR A 56 -3.36 -15.89 -6.09
CA THR A 56 -3.65 -14.45 -6.19
C THR A 56 -4.18 -13.88 -4.89
N LEU A 57 -5.07 -14.60 -4.21
CA LEU A 57 -5.58 -14.21 -2.91
C LEU A 57 -4.46 -14.19 -1.84
N GLY A 58 -3.58 -15.18 -1.84
CA GLY A 58 -2.43 -15.23 -0.94
C GLY A 58 -1.46 -14.05 -1.14
N VAL A 59 -1.17 -13.71 -2.40
CA VAL A 59 -0.34 -12.54 -2.75
C VAL A 59 -1.01 -11.24 -2.30
N LEU A 60 -2.32 -11.10 -2.50
CA LEU A 60 -3.07 -9.92 -2.08
C LEU A 60 -3.05 -9.75 -0.55
N ILE A 61 -3.31 -10.82 0.18
CA ILE A 61 -3.24 -10.82 1.66
C ILE A 61 -1.83 -10.49 2.13
N GLY A 62 -0.81 -11.10 1.53
CA GLY A 62 0.59 -10.81 1.84
C GLY A 62 0.96 -9.34 1.61
N ALA A 63 0.51 -8.75 0.50
CA ALA A 63 0.70 -7.34 0.20
C ALA A 63 0.01 -6.42 1.22
N ILE A 64 -1.21 -6.76 1.64
CA ILE A 64 -1.96 -6.01 2.67
C ILE A 64 -1.23 -6.07 4.02
N ILE A 65 -0.79 -7.26 4.45
CA ILE A 65 -0.05 -7.44 5.70
C ILE A 65 1.27 -6.66 5.66
N TYR A 66 1.99 -6.71 4.53
CA TYR A 66 3.23 -5.96 4.33
C TYR A 66 3.00 -4.45 4.43
N ALA A 67 1.99 -3.92 3.74
CA ALA A 67 1.63 -2.51 3.81
C ALA A 67 1.21 -2.10 5.25
N ALA A 68 0.41 -2.92 5.92
CA ALA A 68 -0.01 -2.68 7.29
C ALA A 68 1.18 -2.68 8.26
N SER A 69 2.18 -3.55 8.04
CA SER A 69 3.40 -3.60 8.86
C SER A 69 4.24 -2.33 8.74
N ILE A 70 4.39 -1.78 7.52
CA ILE A 70 5.11 -0.52 7.30
C ILE A 70 4.40 0.61 8.05
N VAL A 71 3.10 0.75 7.85
CA VAL A 71 2.27 1.79 8.51
C VAL A 71 2.34 1.66 10.03
N TRP A 72 2.24 0.43 10.55
CA TRP A 72 2.30 0.16 11.98
C TRP A 72 3.64 0.56 12.60
N THR A 73 4.74 0.21 11.93
CA THR A 73 6.10 0.57 12.36
C THR A 73 6.29 2.08 12.39
N GLU A 74 5.80 2.78 11.37
CA GLU A 74 5.87 4.24 11.30
C GLU A 74 5.08 4.90 12.44
N ILE A 75 3.84 4.46 12.68
CA ILE A 75 3.02 4.95 13.79
C ILE A 75 3.69 4.75 15.15
N LEU A 76 4.27 3.56 15.39
CA LEU A 76 4.94 3.28 16.65
C LEU A 76 6.14 4.20 16.88
N TRP A 77 6.95 4.44 15.83
CA TRP A 77 8.11 5.30 15.89
C TRP A 77 7.74 6.75 16.24
N PHE A 78 6.73 7.31 15.57
CA PHE A 78 6.23 8.66 15.87
C PHE A 78 5.60 8.78 17.25
N ARG A 79 4.95 7.73 17.75
CA ARG A 79 4.39 7.71 19.12
C ARG A 79 5.48 7.79 20.19
N GLN A 80 6.61 7.09 19.98
CA GLN A 80 7.74 7.15 20.91
C GLN A 80 8.36 8.55 21.02
N MET A 81 8.35 9.30 19.93
CA MET A 81 8.88 10.67 19.87
C MET A 81 7.87 11.75 20.31
N SER A 82 6.67 11.38 20.75
CA SER A 82 5.58 12.31 21.05
C SER A 82 5.19 13.23 19.89
N ALA A 83 5.53 12.84 18.66
CA ALA A 83 5.35 13.60 17.42
C ALA A 83 4.09 13.19 16.65
N THR A 84 3.06 12.70 17.32
CA THR A 84 1.81 12.21 16.72
C THR A 84 1.11 13.30 15.87
N ARG A 85 1.25 14.57 16.22
CA ARG A 85 0.69 15.67 15.43
C ARG A 85 1.30 15.74 14.02
N VAL A 86 2.60 15.47 13.89
CA VAL A 86 3.31 15.53 12.60
C VAL A 86 2.76 14.48 11.66
N ILE A 87 2.64 13.24 12.13
CA ILE A 87 2.09 12.15 11.30
C ILE A 87 0.63 12.40 10.90
N LEU A 88 -0.20 12.92 11.82
CA LEU A 88 -1.58 13.26 11.50
C LEU A 88 -1.69 14.37 10.46
N THR A 89 -0.85 15.40 10.54
CA THR A 89 -0.81 16.49 9.55
C THR A 89 -0.34 15.97 8.19
N GLN A 90 0.71 15.17 8.17
CA GLN A 90 1.24 14.58 6.95
C GLN A 90 0.20 13.68 6.27
N TRP A 91 -0.37 12.72 7.01
CA TRP A 91 -1.37 11.80 6.46
C TRP A 91 -2.65 12.52 6.08
N GLY A 92 -3.08 13.50 6.90
CA GLY A 92 -4.22 14.35 6.59
C GLY A 92 -4.02 15.13 5.29
N ALA A 93 -2.84 15.69 5.07
CA ALA A 93 -2.50 16.39 3.84
C ALA A 93 -2.46 15.44 2.63
N HIS A 94 -1.84 14.27 2.76
CA HIS A 94 -1.83 13.25 1.70
C HIS A 94 -3.23 12.83 1.30
N ILE A 95 -4.05 12.42 2.27
CA ILE A 95 -5.41 11.94 2.03
C ILE A 95 -6.28 13.09 1.52
N GLY A 96 -6.18 14.26 2.11
CA GLY A 96 -6.95 15.43 1.69
C GLY A 96 -6.66 15.82 0.24
N LEU A 97 -5.40 15.91 -0.15
CA LEU A 97 -4.98 16.20 -1.52
C LEU A 97 -5.39 15.10 -2.50
N PHE A 98 -5.24 13.83 -2.09
CA PHE A 98 -5.71 12.71 -2.90
C PHE A 98 -7.20 12.82 -3.18
N VAL A 99 -8.03 13.05 -2.16
CA VAL A 99 -9.48 13.15 -2.30
C VAL A 99 -9.86 14.34 -3.18
N VAL A 100 -9.27 15.51 -2.94
CA VAL A 100 -9.53 16.71 -3.76
C VAL A 100 -9.14 16.46 -5.21
N GLY A 101 -7.93 15.98 -5.47
CA GLY A 101 -7.45 15.69 -6.83
C GLY A 101 -8.30 14.63 -7.52
N PHE A 102 -8.64 13.56 -6.81
CA PHE A 102 -9.49 12.49 -7.32
C PHE A 102 -10.88 13.00 -7.71
N VAL A 103 -11.55 13.73 -6.83
CA VAL A 103 -12.91 14.23 -7.06
C VAL A 103 -12.94 15.24 -8.20
N VAL A 104 -12.01 16.20 -8.18
CA VAL A 104 -11.94 17.25 -9.21
C VAL A 104 -11.63 16.64 -10.58
N ALA A 105 -10.61 15.81 -10.69
CA ALA A 105 -10.24 15.18 -11.97
C ALA A 105 -11.36 14.25 -12.49
N THR A 106 -11.94 13.42 -11.61
CA THR A 106 -13.07 12.55 -12.00
C THR A 106 -14.27 13.36 -12.48
N ALA A 107 -14.62 14.43 -11.78
CA ALA A 107 -15.72 15.30 -12.15
C ALA A 107 -15.48 15.99 -13.50
N LEU A 108 -14.28 16.55 -13.73
CA LEU A 108 -13.92 17.21 -14.97
C LEU A 108 -13.99 16.25 -16.16
N ILE A 109 -13.42 15.05 -16.03
CA ILE A 109 -13.43 14.05 -17.09
C ILE A 109 -14.87 13.57 -17.37
N PHE A 110 -15.62 13.27 -16.30
CA PHE A 110 -17.01 12.85 -16.43
C PHE A 110 -17.86 13.92 -17.09
N PHE A 111 -17.69 15.18 -16.72
CA PHE A 111 -18.42 16.31 -17.29
C PHE A 111 -18.06 16.54 -18.76
N SER A 112 -16.77 16.55 -19.10
CA SER A 112 -16.27 16.64 -20.47
C SER A 112 -16.84 15.56 -21.35
N MET A 113 -16.82 14.33 -20.87
CA MET A 113 -17.28 13.16 -21.60
C MET A 113 -18.80 13.18 -21.79
N SER A 114 -19.54 13.60 -20.74
CA SER A 114 -20.98 13.75 -20.78
C SER A 114 -21.40 14.89 -21.72
N TYR A 115 -20.66 16.00 -21.71
CA TYR A 115 -20.90 17.13 -22.61
C TYR A 115 -20.67 16.75 -24.08
N ALA A 116 -19.52 16.13 -24.38
CA ALA A 116 -19.20 15.64 -25.71
C ALA A 116 -20.27 14.66 -26.25
N TYR A 117 -20.77 13.82 -25.34
CA TYR A 117 -21.82 12.86 -25.70
C TYR A 117 -23.16 13.52 -25.99
N ARG A 118 -23.55 14.53 -25.21
CA ARG A 118 -24.82 15.27 -25.42
C ARG A 118 -24.84 16.10 -26.71
N HIS A 119 -23.66 16.64 -27.08
CA HIS A 119 -23.52 17.49 -28.28
C HIS A 119 -23.07 16.71 -29.52
N ARG A 120 -23.08 15.38 -29.47
CA ARG A 120 -22.76 14.56 -30.62
C ARG A 120 -23.82 14.80 -31.73
N ALA A 121 -23.36 15.35 -32.86
CA ALA A 121 -24.21 15.63 -34.01
C ALA A 121 -25.04 14.41 -34.42
N SER A 122 -26.33 14.58 -34.51
CA SER A 122 -27.32 13.52 -34.84
C SER A 122 -27.28 13.08 -36.31
N SER A 123 -26.35 13.61 -37.10
CA SER A 123 -26.25 13.39 -38.55
C SER A 123 -25.95 11.94 -38.98
N THR A 124 -25.48 11.10 -38.09
CA THR A 124 -25.20 9.68 -38.41
C THR A 124 -26.34 8.73 -38.05
N ARG A 125 -27.43 9.21 -37.43
CA ARG A 125 -28.55 8.34 -37.00
C ARG A 125 -29.47 7.88 -38.15
N GLY A 126 -29.43 8.55 -39.29
CA GLY A 126 -30.37 8.25 -40.40
C GLY A 126 -30.00 7.07 -41.28
N GLN A 127 -28.72 6.70 -41.36
CA GLN A 127 -28.24 5.70 -42.33
C GLN A 127 -27.63 4.43 -41.73
N ALA A 128 -27.71 4.27 -40.42
CA ALA A 128 -27.18 3.06 -39.78
C ALA A 128 -28.08 1.87 -40.12
N SER A 129 -27.51 0.83 -40.76
CA SER A 129 -28.17 -0.44 -41.02
C SER A 129 -28.70 -1.08 -39.73
N ALA A 130 -29.76 -1.91 -39.85
CA ALA A 130 -30.38 -2.56 -38.69
C ALA A 130 -29.40 -3.34 -37.82
N SER A 131 -28.37 -3.91 -38.43
CA SER A 131 -27.26 -4.61 -37.74
C SER A 131 -26.42 -3.66 -36.88
N LEU A 132 -26.08 -2.46 -37.36
CA LEU A 132 -25.34 -1.46 -36.59
C LEU A 132 -26.12 -0.96 -35.37
N ARG A 133 -27.45 -0.84 -35.48
CA ARG A 133 -28.32 -0.46 -34.35
C ARG A 133 -28.35 -1.55 -33.26
N ALA A 134 -28.35 -2.83 -33.67
CA ALA A 134 -28.29 -3.96 -32.72
C ALA A 134 -26.97 -3.96 -31.95
N TYR A 135 -25.83 -3.74 -32.64
CA TYR A 135 -24.52 -3.61 -31.98
C TYR A 135 -24.41 -2.41 -31.04
N GLN A 136 -24.98 -1.26 -31.43
CA GLN A 136 -25.00 -0.08 -30.58
C GLN A 136 -25.79 -0.31 -29.30
N LYS A 137 -26.93 -1.02 -29.39
CA LYS A 137 -27.76 -1.35 -28.22
C LYS A 137 -27.11 -2.38 -27.29
N ALA A 138 -26.36 -3.35 -27.84
CA ALA A 138 -25.60 -4.32 -27.07
C ALA A 138 -24.39 -3.69 -26.34
N LEU A 139 -23.80 -2.66 -26.92
CA LEU A 139 -22.65 -1.94 -26.35
C LEU A 139 -23.04 -0.84 -25.34
N GLU A 140 -24.33 -0.50 -25.23
CA GLU A 140 -24.77 0.57 -24.33
C GLU A 140 -24.41 0.37 -22.84
N PRO A 141 -24.59 -0.82 -22.24
CA PRO A 141 -24.16 -1.06 -20.87
C PRO A 141 -22.64 -1.01 -20.71
N VAL A 142 -21.90 -1.62 -21.65
CA VAL A 142 -20.41 -1.62 -21.63
C VAL A 142 -19.85 -0.20 -21.69
N ARG A 143 -20.47 0.65 -22.50
CA ARG A 143 -20.07 2.05 -22.62
C ARG A 143 -20.22 2.82 -21.31
N ARG A 144 -21.30 2.62 -20.55
CA ARG A 144 -21.51 3.28 -19.25
C ARG A 144 -20.42 2.88 -18.26
N PHE A 145 -20.09 1.59 -18.20
CA PHE A 145 -18.99 1.10 -17.39
C PHE A 145 -17.63 1.64 -17.85
N ALA A 146 -17.39 1.71 -19.16
CA ALA A 146 -16.18 2.28 -19.71
C ALA A 146 -16.01 3.77 -19.34
N PHE A 147 -17.07 4.57 -19.39
CA PHE A 147 -17.02 5.98 -18.98
C PHE A 147 -16.66 6.17 -17.50
N TRP A 148 -17.30 5.39 -16.63
CA TRP A 148 -16.95 5.40 -15.22
C TRP A 148 -15.55 4.86 -14.96
N GLY A 149 -15.17 3.78 -15.62
CA GLY A 149 -13.84 3.20 -15.51
C GLY A 149 -12.74 4.18 -15.89
N VAL A 150 -12.88 4.86 -17.03
CA VAL A 150 -11.92 5.88 -17.49
C VAL A 150 -11.87 7.06 -16.51
N ALA A 151 -13.03 7.61 -16.12
CA ALA A 151 -13.07 8.76 -15.22
C ALA A 151 -12.45 8.44 -13.85
N LEU A 152 -12.75 7.26 -13.28
CA LEU A 152 -12.18 6.82 -12.01
C LEU A 152 -10.68 6.53 -12.11
N PHE A 153 -10.22 5.91 -13.20
CA PHE A 153 -8.81 5.62 -13.42
C PHE A 153 -7.96 6.90 -13.50
N PHE A 154 -8.38 7.85 -14.32
CA PHE A 154 -7.68 9.13 -14.42
C PHE A 154 -7.85 9.98 -13.16
N GLY A 155 -8.99 9.92 -12.51
CA GLY A 155 -9.19 10.54 -11.20
C GLY A 155 -8.21 10.00 -10.16
N PHE A 156 -8.07 8.68 -10.09
CA PHE A 156 -7.15 8.04 -9.16
C PHE A 156 -5.68 8.42 -9.44
N THR A 157 -5.25 8.37 -10.69
CA THR A 157 -3.87 8.71 -11.06
C THR A 157 -3.55 10.18 -10.78
N ASN A 158 -4.48 11.10 -11.08
CA ASN A 158 -4.31 12.53 -10.78
C ASN A 158 -4.37 12.82 -9.28
N GLY A 159 -5.27 12.15 -8.55
CA GLY A 159 -5.35 12.24 -7.10
C GLY A 159 -4.05 11.75 -6.43
N ALA A 160 -3.52 10.61 -6.86
CA ALA A 160 -2.26 10.08 -6.36
C ALA A 160 -1.09 11.03 -6.64
N ARG A 161 -1.02 11.59 -7.84
CA ARG A 161 0.00 12.58 -8.20
C ARG A 161 -0.10 13.85 -7.35
N LEU A 162 -1.30 14.38 -7.15
CA LEU A 162 -1.49 15.57 -6.32
C LEU A 162 -1.15 15.30 -4.85
N ALA A 163 -1.41 14.10 -4.36
CA ALA A 163 -1.06 13.70 -3.00
C ALA A 163 0.46 13.72 -2.75
N THR A 164 1.30 13.49 -3.76
CA THR A 164 2.76 13.57 -3.59
C THR A 164 3.26 14.99 -3.33
N GLU A 165 2.48 16.01 -3.69
CA GLU A 165 2.82 17.42 -3.55
C GLU A 165 2.40 18.05 -2.19
N TRP A 166 2.13 17.21 -1.21
CA TRP A 166 1.64 17.64 0.10
C TRP A 166 2.58 18.63 0.81
N GLN A 167 3.90 18.46 0.64
CA GLN A 167 4.90 19.37 1.24
C GLN A 167 4.79 20.76 0.65
N THR A 168 4.70 20.87 -0.68
CA THR A 168 4.56 22.14 -1.39
C THR A 168 3.31 22.88 -0.93
N LEU A 169 2.19 22.16 -0.74
CA LEU A 169 0.96 22.76 -0.25
C LEU A 169 1.07 23.21 1.22
N LEU A 170 1.63 22.39 2.09
CA LEU A 170 1.82 22.79 3.50
C LEU A 170 2.76 23.98 3.64
N GLN A 171 3.82 24.04 2.86
CA GLN A 171 4.72 25.21 2.82
C GLN A 171 3.99 26.46 2.34
N PHE A 172 3.16 26.34 1.31
CA PHE A 172 2.33 27.45 0.83
C PHE A 172 1.34 27.94 1.88
N LEU A 173 0.66 27.04 2.59
CA LEU A 173 -0.33 27.40 3.62
C LEU A 173 0.31 28.05 4.86
N ASN A 174 1.54 27.65 5.20
CA ASN A 174 2.28 28.14 6.36
C ASN A 174 3.40 29.12 5.95
N ARG A 175 3.24 29.79 4.81
CA ARG A 175 4.25 30.74 4.32
C ARG A 175 4.44 31.91 5.28
N SER A 176 5.68 32.34 5.43
CA SER A 176 6.06 33.56 6.13
C SER A 176 6.82 34.50 5.17
N SER A 177 6.68 35.81 5.37
CA SER A 177 7.49 36.81 4.65
C SER A 177 8.92 36.72 5.12
N PHE A 178 9.87 36.89 4.19
CA PHE A 178 11.29 37.06 4.52
C PHE A 178 11.71 38.52 4.68
N ASP A 179 10.81 39.45 4.37
CA ASP A 179 11.04 40.89 4.38
C ASP A 179 12.24 41.33 3.51
N GLN A 180 12.59 40.50 2.54
CA GLN A 180 13.62 40.76 1.55
C GLN A 180 13.00 40.74 0.16
N VAL A 181 13.17 41.83 -0.56
CA VAL A 181 12.63 42.04 -1.90
C VAL A 181 13.69 41.70 -2.94
N ASP A 182 13.32 40.90 -3.93
CA ASP A 182 14.15 40.60 -5.08
C ASP A 182 14.36 41.91 -5.91
N PRO A 183 15.62 42.31 -6.18
CA PRO A 183 15.87 43.53 -6.90
C PRO A 183 15.41 43.55 -8.37
N GLN A 184 15.20 42.38 -8.98
CA GLN A 184 14.79 42.25 -10.37
C GLN A 184 13.27 42.31 -10.54
N PHE A 185 12.52 41.64 -9.66
CA PHE A 185 11.06 41.50 -9.77
C PHE A 185 10.28 42.38 -8.79
N GLY A 186 10.94 42.95 -7.78
CA GLY A 186 10.29 43.75 -6.74
C GLY A 186 9.33 42.95 -5.84
N LEU A 187 9.47 41.62 -5.82
CA LEU A 187 8.66 40.71 -5.03
C LEU A 187 9.46 40.15 -3.86
N ASP A 188 8.77 39.88 -2.74
CA ASP A 188 9.39 39.21 -1.60
C ASP A 188 9.92 37.82 -2.03
N ILE A 189 11.10 37.45 -1.54
CA ILE A 189 11.74 36.16 -1.85
C ILE A 189 10.81 34.98 -1.46
N SER A 190 9.97 35.16 -0.44
CA SER A 190 8.96 34.14 -0.04
C SER A 190 8.01 33.76 -1.17
N PHE A 191 7.75 34.68 -2.13
CA PHE A 191 6.92 34.36 -3.29
C PHE A 191 7.57 33.26 -4.14
N PHE A 192 8.86 33.31 -4.39
CA PHE A 192 9.58 32.35 -5.22
C PHE A 192 9.72 30.99 -4.51
N VAL A 193 9.81 31.02 -3.18
CA VAL A 193 10.02 29.81 -2.37
C VAL A 193 8.70 29.05 -2.13
N PHE A 194 7.60 29.76 -1.88
CA PHE A 194 6.34 29.13 -1.45
C PHE A 194 5.22 29.24 -2.50
N VAL A 195 5.04 30.42 -3.10
CA VAL A 195 3.90 30.66 -4.00
C VAL A 195 4.15 30.08 -5.39
N LEU A 196 5.34 30.31 -5.94
CA LEU A 196 5.67 29.83 -7.28
C LEU A 196 5.64 28.31 -7.42
N PRO A 197 6.17 27.49 -6.49
CA PRO A 197 6.01 26.04 -6.54
C PRO A 197 4.54 25.60 -6.46
N ALA A 198 3.75 26.22 -5.58
CA ALA A 198 2.33 25.90 -5.46
C ALA A 198 1.55 26.23 -6.75
N LEU A 199 1.85 27.34 -7.41
CA LEU A 199 1.28 27.68 -8.72
C LEU A 199 1.69 26.68 -9.81
N LYS A 200 2.94 26.21 -9.80
CA LYS A 200 3.40 25.17 -10.73
C LYS A 200 2.64 23.86 -10.55
N VAL A 201 2.40 23.45 -9.30
CA VAL A 201 1.58 22.28 -9.00
C VAL A 201 0.15 22.46 -9.53
N LEU A 202 -0.46 23.61 -9.28
CA LEU A 202 -1.81 23.92 -9.75
C LEU A 202 -1.91 23.87 -11.28
N VAL A 203 -1.00 24.53 -11.98
CA VAL A 203 -0.94 24.55 -13.44
C VAL A 203 -0.70 23.13 -14.00
N SER A 204 0.23 22.39 -13.40
CA SER A 204 0.51 21.01 -13.78
C SER A 204 -0.71 20.10 -13.61
N PHE A 205 -1.49 20.30 -12.55
CA PHE A 205 -2.73 19.55 -12.30
C PHE A 205 -3.81 19.88 -13.33
N LEU A 206 -3.95 21.16 -13.73
CA LEU A 206 -4.94 21.60 -14.71
C LEU A 206 -4.58 21.18 -16.15
N MET A 207 -3.32 20.97 -16.45
CA MET A 207 -2.85 20.56 -17.77
C MET A 207 -2.90 19.04 -18.03
N THR A 208 -3.17 18.24 -17.00
CA THR A 208 -3.23 16.77 -17.10
C THR A 208 -4.63 16.28 -17.39
#